data_66136b9d0018be860e3d17eb60885d04
#
_entry.id   66136b9d0018be860e3d17eb60885d04
#
_cell.length_a   1.000
_cell.length_b   1.000
_cell.length_c   1.000
_cell.angle_alpha   90.00
_cell.angle_beta   90.00
_cell.angle_gamma   90.00
#
_symmetry.space_group_name_H-M   'P 1'
#
loop_
_entity.id
_entity.type
_entity.pdbx_description
1 polymer ?
#
loop_
_entity_poly.entity_id
_entity_poly.type
_entity_poly.pdbx_seq_one_letter_code
_entity_poly.pdbx_strand_id
1 'polypeptide(L)'
;NLSIVARKTGAKMVQISTDDVFDGIRHTPYTEFDDTNPKTVYGRSKRAGENYVKEFTHKHFILRSNWVYGNGNNFVNRVLHAADTKDELLVASDQFGSPTSAKDLARIILYLIQTNEYGTYHATCQGVCNRYEFAQEILKLAGKQINLRPVMTSESDLSSARPAYAVLDNFILRIINVYDMPEWKTSLREYMNERTEG
;
A
#
# COMPACT_ATOMS: atom_id res chain seq x y z
N ASN A 1 4.34 19.25 14.15
CA ASN A 1 4.61 19.16 15.59
C ASN A 1 5.46 17.93 15.94
N LEU A 2 5.07 16.70 15.55
CA LEU A 2 5.79 15.47 15.89
C LEU A 2 7.25 15.48 15.37
N SER A 3 7.49 15.94 14.13
CA SER A 3 8.83 16.02 13.55
C SER A 3 9.77 16.96 14.35
N ILE A 4 9.22 18.06 14.86
CA ILE A 4 9.98 19.00 15.71
C ILE A 4 10.34 18.34 17.05
N VAL A 5 9.41 17.61 17.65
CA VAL A 5 9.65 16.86 18.91
C VAL A 5 10.71 15.77 18.65
N ALA A 6 10.56 14.96 17.60
CA ALA A 6 11.53 13.95 17.24
C ALA A 6 12.95 14.52 17.10
N ARG A 7 13.09 15.66 16.42
CA ARG A 7 14.38 16.36 16.31
C ARG A 7 14.93 16.77 17.66
N LYS A 8 14.09 17.38 18.52
CA LYS A 8 14.53 17.86 19.86
C LYS A 8 14.96 16.73 20.78
N THR A 9 14.31 15.58 20.68
CA THR A 9 14.63 14.40 21.52
C THR A 9 15.68 13.48 20.90
N GLY A 10 16.09 13.72 19.64
CA GLY A 10 16.97 12.83 18.89
C GLY A 10 16.33 11.52 18.44
N ALA A 11 15.00 11.39 18.57
CA ALA A 11 14.26 10.19 18.21
C ALA A 11 14.22 9.98 16.70
N LYS A 12 14.20 8.72 16.25
CA LYS A 12 13.93 8.32 14.87
C LYS A 12 12.44 8.47 14.61
N MET A 13 12.06 9.06 13.47
CA MET A 13 10.67 9.24 13.08
C MET A 13 10.32 8.32 11.92
N VAL A 14 9.24 7.55 12.06
CA VAL A 14 8.66 6.76 10.97
C VAL A 14 7.36 7.42 10.52
N GLN A 15 7.26 7.70 9.23
CA GLN A 15 6.07 8.26 8.60
C GLN A 15 5.54 7.30 7.54
N ILE A 16 4.36 6.72 7.76
CA ILE A 16 3.67 5.96 6.72
C ILE A 16 3.05 6.92 5.73
N SER A 17 3.40 6.75 4.47
CA SER A 17 2.88 7.49 3.33
C SER A 17 2.18 6.54 2.34
N THR A 18 1.92 6.98 1.13
CA THR A 18 1.04 6.32 0.17
C THR A 18 1.53 6.49 -1.27
N ASP A 19 1.13 5.60 -2.15
CA ASP A 19 1.17 5.70 -3.60
C ASP A 19 0.40 6.91 -4.16
N ASP A 20 -0.66 7.35 -3.47
CA ASP A 20 -1.48 8.52 -3.84
C ASP A 20 -0.69 9.86 -3.88
N VAL A 21 0.59 9.87 -3.49
CA VAL A 21 1.47 11.01 -3.72
C VAL A 21 1.86 11.18 -5.19
N PHE A 22 1.64 10.17 -6.02
CA PHE A 22 1.83 10.18 -7.47
C PHE A 22 0.51 10.43 -8.21
N ASP A 23 0.59 10.81 -9.48
CA ASP A 23 -0.59 11.10 -10.31
C ASP A 23 -1.27 9.87 -10.94
N GLY A 24 -0.57 8.74 -10.98
CA GLY A 24 -1.12 7.48 -11.47
C GLY A 24 -1.32 7.38 -12.99
N ILE A 25 -0.65 8.23 -13.77
CA ILE A 25 -0.80 8.26 -15.24
C ILE A 25 0.27 7.44 -15.98
N ARG A 26 1.30 6.97 -15.29
CA ARG A 26 2.35 6.14 -15.89
C ARG A 26 1.86 4.72 -16.13
N HIS A 27 2.62 3.99 -16.98
CA HIS A 27 2.46 2.56 -17.21
C HIS A 27 3.68 1.76 -16.74
N THR A 28 4.59 2.40 -16.01
CA THR A 28 5.78 1.78 -15.38
C THR A 28 5.78 2.11 -13.89
N PRO A 29 6.31 1.22 -13.03
CA PRO A 29 6.37 1.46 -11.60
C PRO A 29 7.07 2.77 -11.23
N TYR A 30 6.52 3.47 -10.23
CA TYR A 30 7.15 4.66 -9.67
C TYR A 30 8.30 4.26 -8.74
N THR A 31 9.43 4.93 -8.88
CA THR A 31 10.57 4.83 -7.95
C THR A 31 10.54 5.96 -6.92
N GLU A 32 11.36 5.88 -5.89
CA GLU A 32 11.48 6.93 -4.88
C GLU A 32 12.03 8.26 -5.42
N PHE A 33 12.65 8.23 -6.60
CA PHE A 33 13.22 9.40 -7.30
C PHE A 33 12.24 10.12 -8.20
N ASP A 34 11.07 9.54 -8.44
CA ASP A 34 10.06 10.15 -9.28
C ASP A 34 9.37 11.33 -8.59
N ASP A 35 9.06 12.36 -9.38
CA ASP A 35 8.35 13.53 -8.90
C ASP A 35 6.93 13.18 -8.45
N THR A 36 6.57 13.69 -7.28
CA THR A 36 5.24 13.51 -6.74
C THR A 36 4.26 14.56 -7.28
N ASN A 37 3.06 14.14 -7.66
CA ASN A 37 2.01 15.00 -8.22
C ASN A 37 0.61 14.52 -7.76
N PRO A 38 0.29 14.60 -6.45
CA PRO A 38 -0.94 14.02 -5.91
C PRO A 38 -2.19 14.70 -6.47
N LYS A 39 -3.14 13.92 -6.95
CA LYS A 39 -4.42 14.41 -7.50
C LYS A 39 -5.52 14.44 -6.44
N THR A 40 -5.46 13.58 -5.43
CA THR A 40 -6.47 13.48 -4.38
C THR A 40 -6.19 14.42 -3.19
N VAL A 41 -7.20 14.77 -2.42
CA VAL A 41 -7.02 15.51 -1.14
C VAL A 41 -6.18 14.67 -0.18
N TYR A 42 -6.43 13.36 -0.13
CA TYR A 42 -5.66 12.43 0.69
C TYR A 42 -4.17 12.43 0.30
N GLY A 43 -3.86 12.26 -0.98
CA GLY A 43 -2.47 12.27 -1.48
C GLY A 43 -1.75 13.60 -1.18
N ARG A 44 -2.43 14.75 -1.39
CA ARG A 44 -1.87 16.07 -1.04
C ARG A 44 -1.58 16.19 0.46
N SER A 45 -2.48 15.71 1.32
CA SER A 45 -2.27 15.70 2.78
C SER A 45 -1.07 14.85 3.18
N LYS A 46 -0.95 13.64 2.61
CA LYS A 46 0.16 12.73 2.88
C LYS A 46 1.49 13.33 2.38
N ARG A 47 1.50 13.91 1.17
CA ARG A 47 2.68 14.58 0.62
C ARG A 47 3.12 15.79 1.46
N ALA A 48 2.18 16.58 1.96
CA ALA A 48 2.50 17.67 2.90
C ALA A 48 3.17 17.13 4.17
N GLY A 49 2.67 16.00 4.71
CA GLY A 49 3.28 15.32 5.84
C GLY A 49 4.71 14.87 5.58
N GLU A 50 4.99 14.30 4.40
CA GLU A 50 6.36 13.95 3.99
C GLU A 50 7.29 15.18 3.99
N ASN A 51 6.81 16.30 3.44
CA ASN A 51 7.60 17.53 3.40
C ASN A 51 7.94 18.03 4.81
N TYR A 52 6.98 18.07 5.72
CA TYR A 52 7.24 18.47 7.11
C TYR A 52 8.20 17.52 7.83
N VAL A 53 8.14 16.22 7.55
CA VAL A 53 9.10 15.28 8.12
C VAL A 53 10.51 15.58 7.62
N LYS A 54 10.69 15.72 6.31
CA LYS A 54 11.98 16.04 5.67
C LYS A 54 12.58 17.38 6.15
N GLU A 55 11.72 18.38 6.34
CA GLU A 55 12.14 19.72 6.77
C GLU A 55 12.60 19.76 8.23
N PHE A 56 11.88 19.05 9.12
CA PHE A 56 12.08 19.22 10.55
C PHE A 56 12.87 18.11 11.24
N THR A 57 13.16 16.97 10.63
CA THR A 57 14.02 15.94 11.21
C THR A 57 14.83 15.18 10.17
N HIS A 58 16.12 15.02 10.42
CA HIS A 58 17.01 14.23 9.55
C HIS A 58 16.92 12.73 9.83
N LYS A 59 16.57 12.33 11.07
CA LYS A 59 16.44 10.93 11.46
C LYS A 59 15.03 10.42 11.14
N HIS A 60 14.72 10.24 9.85
CA HIS A 60 13.39 9.80 9.44
C HIS A 60 13.41 8.66 8.42
N PHE A 61 12.36 7.87 8.48
CA PHE A 61 11.98 6.87 7.48
C PHE A 61 10.59 7.20 7.00
N ILE A 62 10.43 7.59 5.74
CA ILE A 62 9.14 7.77 5.08
C ILE A 62 8.91 6.52 4.25
N LEU A 63 7.86 5.76 4.56
CA LEU A 63 7.51 4.55 3.82
C LEU A 63 6.24 4.80 3.01
N ARG A 64 6.36 4.84 1.68
CA ARG A 64 5.22 4.85 0.77
C ARG A 64 4.79 3.41 0.51
N SER A 65 3.54 3.11 0.76
CA SER A 65 2.96 1.79 0.54
C SER A 65 1.66 1.88 -0.25
N ASN A 66 1.19 0.73 -0.72
CA ASN A 66 0.03 0.60 -1.59
C ASN A 66 -0.92 -0.48 -1.05
N TRP A 67 -2.22 -0.23 -1.14
CA TRP A 67 -3.30 -1.18 -0.85
C TRP A 67 -3.08 -1.99 0.44
N VAL A 68 -2.72 -1.31 1.51
CA VAL A 68 -2.41 -1.96 2.78
C VAL A 68 -3.65 -2.65 3.35
N TYR A 69 -3.48 -3.92 3.75
CA TYR A 69 -4.51 -4.74 4.40
C TYR A 69 -3.97 -5.36 5.70
N GLY A 70 -4.89 -5.69 6.60
CA GLY A 70 -4.60 -6.23 7.94
C GLY A 70 -5.87 -6.28 8.77
N ASN A 71 -5.75 -6.08 10.07
CA ASN A 71 -6.91 -6.01 10.95
C ASN A 71 -7.76 -4.76 10.66
N GLY A 72 -9.07 -4.83 10.90
CA GLY A 72 -10.01 -3.72 10.72
C GLY A 72 -10.57 -3.60 9.29
N ASN A 73 -11.11 -2.43 8.95
CA ASN A 73 -11.78 -2.19 7.67
C ASN A 73 -10.76 -2.00 6.53
N ASN A 74 -10.67 -2.96 5.63
CA ASN A 74 -9.79 -2.95 4.45
C ASN A 74 -10.45 -3.67 3.27
N PHE A 75 -9.78 -3.69 2.12
CA PHE A 75 -10.33 -4.29 0.90
C PHE A 75 -10.56 -5.80 1.05
N VAL A 76 -9.65 -6.56 1.68
CA VAL A 76 -9.80 -8.01 1.90
C VAL A 76 -11.06 -8.28 2.70
N ASN A 77 -11.25 -7.58 3.83
CA ASN A 77 -12.42 -7.76 4.68
C ASN A 77 -13.73 -7.36 3.99
N ARG A 78 -13.71 -6.34 3.12
CA ARG A 78 -14.90 -5.96 2.33
C ARG A 78 -15.27 -7.01 1.30
N VAL A 79 -14.29 -7.62 0.62
CA VAL A 79 -14.54 -8.71 -0.34
C VAL A 79 -15.12 -9.92 0.37
N LEU A 80 -14.55 -10.33 1.50
CA LEU A 80 -15.05 -11.47 2.29
C LEU A 80 -16.47 -11.23 2.81
N HIS A 81 -16.74 -10.03 3.34
CA HIS A 81 -18.08 -9.66 3.79
C HIS A 81 -19.09 -9.64 2.64
N ALA A 82 -18.70 -9.11 1.48
CA ALA A 82 -19.58 -9.13 0.30
C ALA A 82 -19.92 -10.55 -0.14
N ALA A 83 -18.96 -11.47 -0.09
CA ALA A 83 -19.20 -12.88 -0.43
C ALA A 83 -20.17 -13.58 0.52
N ASP A 84 -20.35 -13.07 1.74
CA ASP A 84 -21.30 -13.62 2.72
C ASP A 84 -22.69 -12.95 2.66
N THR A 85 -22.79 -11.77 2.04
CA THR A 85 -24.00 -10.93 2.18
C THR A 85 -24.61 -10.47 0.87
N LYS A 86 -23.96 -10.73 -0.27
CA LYS A 86 -24.38 -10.25 -1.59
C LYS A 86 -24.34 -11.38 -2.63
N ASP A 87 -25.17 -11.25 -3.64
CA ASP A 87 -25.18 -12.16 -4.80
C ASP A 87 -24.10 -11.79 -5.83
N GLU A 88 -23.73 -10.50 -5.88
CA GLU A 88 -22.78 -9.95 -6.86
C GLU A 88 -21.84 -8.92 -6.22
N LEU A 89 -20.60 -8.88 -6.73
CA LEU A 89 -19.60 -7.86 -6.39
C LEU A 89 -18.95 -7.29 -7.66
N LEU A 90 -19.14 -5.99 -7.89
CA LEU A 90 -18.47 -5.25 -8.96
C LEU A 90 -17.12 -4.75 -8.47
N VAL A 91 -16.05 -5.02 -9.22
CA VAL A 91 -14.68 -4.64 -8.85
C VAL A 91 -13.94 -4.05 -10.04
N ALA A 92 -13.25 -2.93 -9.81
CA ALA A 92 -12.47 -2.27 -10.84
C ALA A 92 -11.37 -3.19 -11.39
N SER A 93 -11.28 -3.30 -12.72
CA SER A 93 -10.26 -4.08 -13.45
C SER A 93 -9.17 -3.20 -14.08
N ASP A 94 -9.33 -1.88 -14.02
CA ASP A 94 -8.43 -0.86 -14.58
C ASP A 94 -7.60 -0.11 -13.52
N GLN A 95 -7.64 -0.55 -12.25
CA GLN A 95 -6.81 -0.03 -11.18
C GLN A 95 -5.73 -1.03 -10.81
N PHE A 96 -4.45 -0.66 -11.00
CA PHE A 96 -3.30 -1.52 -10.77
C PHE A 96 -2.50 -1.10 -9.54
N GLY A 97 -1.99 -2.06 -8.78
CA GLY A 97 -1.20 -1.83 -7.58
C GLY A 97 -0.53 -3.10 -7.05
N SER A 98 0.10 -2.98 -5.90
CA SER A 98 0.78 -4.09 -5.20
C SER A 98 0.20 -4.22 -3.78
N PRO A 99 -0.75 -5.14 -3.55
CA PRO A 99 -1.35 -5.32 -2.23
C PRO A 99 -0.28 -5.64 -1.19
N THR A 100 -0.31 -4.96 -0.05
CA THR A 100 0.73 -5.09 0.97
C THR A 100 0.12 -5.38 2.33
N SER A 101 0.58 -6.43 3.03
CA SER A 101 0.10 -6.68 4.38
C SER A 101 0.69 -5.70 5.39
N ALA A 102 -0.10 -5.30 6.38
CA ALA A 102 0.39 -4.49 7.49
C ALA A 102 1.50 -5.18 8.27
N LYS A 103 1.50 -6.53 8.29
CA LYS A 103 2.53 -7.35 8.93
C LYS A 103 3.88 -7.22 8.22
N ASP A 104 3.90 -7.30 6.89
CA ASP A 104 5.13 -7.14 6.10
C ASP A 104 5.65 -5.71 6.17
N LEU A 105 4.73 -4.73 6.13
CA LEU A 105 5.10 -3.33 6.34
C LEU A 105 5.70 -3.10 7.74
N ALA A 106 5.19 -3.75 8.77
CA ALA A 106 5.77 -3.68 10.11
C ALA A 106 7.16 -4.32 10.18
N ARG A 107 7.38 -5.44 9.49
CA ARG A 107 8.70 -6.12 9.44
C ARG A 107 9.76 -5.20 8.84
N ILE A 108 9.49 -4.55 7.73
CA ILE A 108 10.47 -3.63 7.11
C ILE A 108 10.69 -2.39 7.99
N ILE A 109 9.68 -1.87 8.68
CA ILE A 109 9.84 -0.78 9.64
C ILE A 109 10.78 -1.20 10.78
N LEU A 110 10.55 -2.37 11.37
CA LEU A 110 11.37 -2.90 12.46
C LEU A 110 12.84 -3.08 12.03
N TYR A 111 13.07 -3.45 10.79
CA TYR A 111 14.41 -3.53 10.25
C TYR A 111 15.03 -2.12 10.10
N LEU A 112 14.37 -1.22 9.40
CA LEU A 112 14.90 0.11 9.10
C LEU A 112 15.22 0.93 10.35
N ILE A 113 14.40 0.85 11.40
CA ILE A 113 14.64 1.63 12.63
C ILE A 113 15.90 1.17 13.40
N GLN A 114 16.44 -0.01 13.09
CA GLN A 114 17.72 -0.48 13.65
C GLN A 114 18.93 0.08 12.89
N THR A 115 18.73 0.64 11.70
CA THR A 115 19.75 1.23 10.85
C THR A 115 19.81 2.75 11.02
N ASN A 116 20.77 3.39 10.35
CA ASN A 116 20.84 4.85 10.17
C ASN A 116 20.63 5.26 8.70
N GLU A 117 20.07 4.35 7.89
CA GLU A 117 19.76 4.57 6.47
C GLU A 117 18.48 5.40 6.35
N TYR A 118 18.58 6.68 6.76
CA TYR A 118 17.43 7.60 6.76
C TYR A 118 17.02 7.98 5.34
N GLY A 119 15.72 8.11 5.10
CA GLY A 119 15.24 8.49 3.77
C GLY A 119 13.78 8.19 3.50
N THR A 120 13.44 8.25 2.21
CA THR A 120 12.12 7.87 1.68
C THR A 120 12.24 6.54 0.97
N TYR A 121 11.34 5.62 1.27
CA TYR A 121 11.32 4.27 0.76
C TYR A 121 9.96 3.94 0.14
N HIS A 122 9.95 3.19 -0.93
CA HIS A 122 8.80 2.42 -1.33
C HIS A 122 8.83 1.07 -0.61
N ALA A 123 7.71 0.69 -0.01
CA ALA A 123 7.58 -0.54 0.78
C ALA A 123 6.25 -1.22 0.45
N THR A 124 6.21 -1.91 -0.68
CA THR A 124 5.07 -2.72 -1.14
C THR A 124 5.48 -4.17 -1.29
N CYS A 125 4.54 -5.10 -1.22
CA CYS A 125 4.83 -6.46 -1.67
C CYS A 125 5.20 -6.45 -3.16
N GLN A 126 5.93 -7.47 -3.59
CA GLN A 126 6.33 -7.65 -4.99
C GLN A 126 5.16 -8.13 -5.84
N GLY A 127 5.28 -7.91 -7.15
CA GLY A 127 4.26 -8.25 -8.12
C GLY A 127 3.19 -7.16 -8.26
N VAL A 128 2.40 -7.30 -9.31
CA VAL A 128 1.35 -6.34 -9.70
C VAL A 128 0.06 -7.10 -9.93
N CYS A 129 -1.05 -6.54 -9.51
CA CYS A 129 -2.37 -7.00 -9.89
C CYS A 129 -3.34 -5.82 -10.02
N ASN A 130 -4.46 -6.04 -10.68
CA ASN A 130 -5.58 -5.11 -10.58
C ASN A 130 -6.51 -5.49 -9.41
N ARG A 131 -7.48 -4.62 -9.08
CA ARG A 131 -8.42 -4.86 -7.97
C ARG A 131 -9.24 -6.13 -8.16
N TYR A 132 -9.62 -6.43 -9.39
CA TYR A 132 -10.41 -7.62 -9.71
C TYR A 132 -9.60 -8.90 -9.47
N GLU A 133 -8.36 -8.96 -9.95
CA GLU A 133 -7.45 -10.10 -9.71
C GLU A 133 -7.15 -10.28 -8.20
N PHE A 134 -7.02 -9.18 -7.47
CA PHE A 134 -6.84 -9.23 -6.01
C PHE A 134 -8.08 -9.83 -5.33
N ALA A 135 -9.29 -9.41 -5.73
CA ALA A 135 -10.53 -9.97 -5.20
C ALA A 135 -10.69 -11.47 -5.56
N GLN A 136 -10.31 -11.87 -6.77
CA GLN A 136 -10.32 -13.29 -7.17
C GLN A 136 -9.44 -14.15 -6.25
N GLU A 137 -8.21 -13.70 -5.97
CA GLU A 137 -7.29 -14.47 -5.12
C GLU A 137 -7.77 -14.52 -3.65
N ILE A 138 -8.39 -13.43 -3.14
CA ILE A 138 -9.02 -13.42 -1.81
C ILE A 138 -10.11 -14.48 -1.73
N LEU A 139 -11.04 -14.51 -2.69
CA LEU A 139 -12.16 -15.45 -2.71
C LEU A 139 -11.68 -16.89 -2.83
N LYS A 140 -10.69 -17.13 -3.69
CA LYS A 140 -10.07 -18.45 -3.87
C LYS A 140 -9.45 -18.97 -2.57
N LEU A 141 -8.66 -18.13 -1.87
CA LEU A 141 -8.03 -18.53 -0.60
C LEU A 141 -9.04 -18.73 0.52
N ALA A 142 -10.15 -18.01 0.49
CA ALA A 142 -11.25 -18.16 1.45
C ALA A 142 -12.17 -19.35 1.16
N GLY A 143 -12.03 -20.00 0.00
CA GLY A 143 -12.98 -21.03 -0.45
C GLY A 143 -14.41 -20.51 -0.68
N LYS A 144 -14.55 -19.19 -0.96
CA LYS A 144 -15.85 -18.53 -1.13
C LYS A 144 -16.13 -18.25 -2.60
N GLN A 145 -17.44 -18.23 -2.94
CA GLN A 145 -17.92 -17.93 -4.28
C GLN A 145 -18.94 -16.79 -4.23
N ILE A 146 -18.86 -15.89 -5.20
CA ILE A 146 -19.80 -14.81 -5.46
C ILE A 146 -19.74 -14.49 -6.95
N ASN A 147 -20.80 -13.94 -7.54
CA ASN A 147 -20.74 -13.42 -8.90
C ASN A 147 -19.81 -12.19 -8.94
N LEU A 148 -18.50 -12.43 -9.16
CA LEU A 148 -17.50 -11.37 -9.22
C LEU A 148 -17.40 -10.85 -10.66
N ARG A 149 -17.72 -9.57 -10.87
CA ARG A 149 -17.70 -8.93 -12.20
C ARG A 149 -16.67 -7.82 -12.30
N PRO A 150 -15.80 -7.86 -13.34
CA PRO A 150 -14.91 -6.74 -13.63
C PRO A 150 -15.71 -5.56 -14.19
N VAL A 151 -15.37 -4.35 -13.76
CA VAL A 151 -15.91 -3.10 -14.28
C VAL A 151 -14.79 -2.09 -14.50
N MET A 152 -14.98 -1.19 -15.48
CA MET A 152 -14.12 -0.04 -15.62
C MET A 152 -14.49 1.02 -14.58
N THR A 153 -13.52 1.74 -14.04
CA THR A 153 -13.76 2.79 -13.03
C THR A 153 -14.70 3.88 -13.55
N SER A 154 -14.64 4.20 -14.85
CA SER A 154 -15.52 5.15 -15.51
C SER A 154 -16.98 4.70 -15.64
N GLU A 155 -17.25 3.39 -15.53
CA GLU A 155 -18.58 2.79 -15.70
C GLU A 155 -19.26 2.53 -14.34
N SER A 156 -18.53 2.72 -13.26
CA SER A 156 -18.98 2.44 -11.92
C SER A 156 -19.15 3.73 -11.12
N ASP A 157 -20.14 3.76 -10.21
CA ASP A 157 -20.27 4.77 -9.17
C ASP A 157 -19.09 4.75 -8.15
N LEU A 158 -18.07 3.92 -8.42
CA LEU A 158 -16.82 3.82 -7.66
C LEU A 158 -15.93 5.06 -7.86
N SER A 159 -16.52 6.22 -8.07
CA SER A 159 -15.93 7.53 -8.40
C SER A 159 -14.97 8.10 -7.34
N SER A 160 -14.17 7.26 -6.71
CA SER A 160 -12.99 7.77 -6.03
C SER A 160 -11.93 8.07 -7.11
N ALA A 161 -11.45 9.30 -7.19
CA ALA A 161 -10.36 9.74 -8.05
C ALA A 161 -9.02 9.05 -7.66
N ARG A 162 -9.01 7.71 -7.63
CA ARG A 162 -7.81 6.94 -7.32
C ARG A 162 -6.97 6.79 -8.58
N PRO A 163 -5.62 6.82 -8.43
CA PRO A 163 -4.71 6.57 -9.55
C PRO A 163 -5.04 5.24 -10.24
N ALA A 164 -5.12 5.23 -11.57
CA ALA A 164 -5.30 4.01 -12.35
C ALA A 164 -4.07 3.09 -12.23
N TYR A 165 -2.88 3.67 -12.18
CA TYR A 165 -1.63 2.94 -12.02
C TYR A 165 -0.88 3.43 -10.77
N ALA A 166 -0.89 2.64 -9.72
CA ALA A 166 -0.35 2.97 -8.40
C ALA A 166 0.80 2.04 -7.98
N VAL A 167 1.46 1.39 -8.95
CA VAL A 167 2.54 0.44 -8.69
C VAL A 167 3.81 1.17 -8.28
N LEU A 168 4.38 0.76 -7.16
CA LEU A 168 5.64 1.28 -6.64
C LEU A 168 6.75 0.25 -6.82
N ASP A 169 7.93 0.71 -7.25
CA ASP A 169 9.16 -0.07 -7.23
C ASP A 169 9.92 0.20 -5.93
N ASN A 170 10.23 -0.82 -5.17
CA ASN A 170 11.03 -0.76 -3.94
C ASN A 170 12.52 -0.60 -4.29
N PHE A 171 12.87 0.41 -5.09
CA PHE A 171 14.19 0.54 -5.68
C PHE A 171 15.30 0.74 -4.63
N ILE A 172 15.08 1.61 -3.64
CA ILE A 172 16.07 1.87 -2.60
C ILE A 172 16.24 0.66 -1.68
N LEU A 173 15.16 -0.03 -1.28
CA LEU A 173 15.25 -1.25 -0.47
C LEU A 173 16.12 -2.32 -1.15
N ARG A 174 15.99 -2.45 -2.47
CA ARG A 174 16.78 -3.37 -3.28
C ARG A 174 18.28 -3.00 -3.33
N ILE A 175 18.59 -1.69 -3.51
CA ILE A 175 19.98 -1.22 -3.59
C ILE A 175 20.71 -1.41 -2.25
N ILE A 176 20.07 -1.05 -1.14
CA ILE A 176 20.69 -1.18 0.18
C ILE A 176 20.69 -2.63 0.69
N ASN A 177 20.13 -3.55 -0.08
CA ASN A 177 20.09 -5.01 0.20
C ASN A 177 19.56 -5.34 1.60
N VAL A 178 18.50 -4.67 2.01
CA VAL A 178 18.03 -4.68 3.39
C VAL A 178 16.99 -5.75 3.65
N TYR A 179 16.02 -5.88 2.76
CA TYR A 179 14.90 -6.79 2.93
C TYR A 179 14.13 -6.93 1.63
N ASP A 180 13.94 -8.16 1.17
CA ASP A 180 13.06 -8.44 0.05
C ASP A 180 11.62 -8.56 0.55
N MET A 181 10.78 -7.62 0.15
CA MET A 181 9.34 -7.73 0.38
C MET A 181 8.81 -8.99 -0.34
N PRO A 182 7.92 -9.77 0.30
CA PRO A 182 7.39 -10.99 -0.31
C PRO A 182 6.52 -10.69 -1.53
N GLU A 183 6.29 -11.69 -2.36
CA GLU A 183 5.25 -11.66 -3.39
C GLU A 183 3.87 -11.45 -2.75
N TRP A 184 3.02 -10.60 -3.34
CA TRP A 184 1.72 -10.24 -2.76
C TRP A 184 0.79 -11.44 -2.55
N LYS A 185 0.85 -12.48 -3.42
CA LYS A 185 0.06 -13.71 -3.25
C LYS A 185 0.53 -14.52 -2.05
N THR A 186 1.84 -14.56 -1.81
CA THR A 186 2.41 -15.24 -0.64
C THR A 186 2.00 -14.53 0.64
N SER A 187 2.17 -13.21 0.68
CA SER A 187 1.75 -12.36 1.79
C SER A 187 0.24 -12.49 2.09
N LEU A 188 -0.59 -12.48 1.04
CA LEU A 188 -2.03 -12.67 1.20
C LEU A 188 -2.38 -14.06 1.76
N ARG A 189 -1.72 -15.11 1.29
CA ARG A 189 -1.95 -16.48 1.79
C ARG A 189 -1.58 -16.59 3.28
N GLU A 190 -0.46 -16.04 3.70
CA GLU A 190 -0.07 -16.01 5.12
C GLU A 190 -1.14 -15.31 5.96
N TYR A 191 -1.57 -14.12 5.52
CA TYR A 191 -2.62 -13.37 6.20
C TYR A 191 -3.95 -14.15 6.30
N MET A 192 -4.36 -14.82 5.23
CA MET A 192 -5.61 -15.60 5.22
C MET A 192 -5.53 -16.82 6.16
N ASN A 193 -4.38 -17.50 6.22
CA ASN A 193 -4.18 -18.63 7.13
C ASN A 193 -4.25 -18.18 8.61
N GLU A 194 -3.59 -17.09 8.97
CA GLU A 194 -3.61 -16.55 10.33
C GLU A 194 -5.04 -16.15 10.79
N ARG A 195 -5.92 -15.77 9.87
CA ARG A 195 -7.33 -15.46 10.19
C ARG A 195 -8.17 -16.68 10.53
N THR A 196 -7.83 -17.84 10.00
CA THR A 196 -8.59 -19.09 10.24
C THR A 196 -8.17 -19.76 11.54
N GLU A 197 -7.03 -19.39 12.10
CA GLU A 197 -6.50 -19.98 13.34
C GLU A 197 -6.85 -19.16 14.63
N GLY A 198 -7.46 -17.97 14.47
CA GLY A 198 -7.83 -17.06 15.56
C GLY A 198 -9.32 -16.76 15.59
#